data_2631d518c40e8ba0603444771241a932
#
_entry.id   2631d518c40e8ba0603444771241a932
#
_cell.length_a   1.000
_cell.length_b   1.000
_cell.length_c   1.000
_cell.angle_alpha   90.00
_cell.angle_beta   90.00
_cell.angle_gamma   90.00
#
_symmetry.space_group_name_H-M   'P 1'
#
loop_
_entity.id
_entity.type
_entity.pdbx_description
1 polymer ?
#
loop_
_entity_poly.entity_id
_entity_poly.type
_entity_poly.pdbx_seq_one_letter_code
_entity_poly.pdbx_strand_id
1 'polypeptide(L)'
;VDYEVDLILNGANKLVEIEADWTVRAIGAGYENGFGYSFDGLSPSVITSVNGHNFSKNIITNASNGVEAGQSDATIIAFDNVFDVMPNPGTKFINTVPGEASVNPVTVSQKITFSSPQIQSQVGLPPYNAFIFVNGDRGREVHLADKMPTDLADANYFGQEGDATDLNSEYTYKTANGLPWAINISESFDYPVEYTPINQAYLNFTSWAISGGSSYAD
;
A
#
# COMPACT_ATOMS: atom_id res chain seq x y z
N VAL A 1 6.24 -3.23 -3.77
CA VAL A 1 5.67 -2.23 -4.71
C VAL A 1 6.49 -0.97 -4.62
N ASP A 2 7.07 -0.53 -5.74
CA ASP A 2 7.66 0.82 -5.85
C ASP A 2 6.57 1.79 -6.29
N TYR A 3 6.79 3.08 -6.06
CA TYR A 3 5.85 4.10 -6.50
C TYR A 3 6.57 5.34 -7.04
N GLU A 4 5.93 5.94 -8.04
CA GLU A 4 6.23 7.29 -8.53
C GLU A 4 4.92 8.07 -8.57
N VAL A 5 4.92 9.31 -8.03
CA VAL A 5 3.70 10.10 -7.91
C VAL A 5 3.97 11.53 -8.34
N ASP A 6 3.31 11.94 -9.42
CA ASP A 6 3.33 13.28 -9.94
C ASP A 6 2.13 14.10 -9.44
N LEU A 7 2.43 15.24 -8.83
CA LEU A 7 1.45 16.19 -8.33
C LEU A 7 1.26 17.33 -9.33
N ILE A 8 0.12 17.37 -10.00
CA ILE A 8 -0.19 18.37 -11.01
C ILE A 8 -0.87 19.58 -10.35
N LEU A 9 -0.21 20.73 -10.41
CA LEU A 9 -0.62 21.97 -9.76
C LEU A 9 -1.18 22.96 -10.77
N ASN A 10 -2.14 23.78 -10.34
CA ASN A 10 -2.60 24.94 -11.11
C ASN A 10 -1.71 26.18 -10.86
N GLY A 11 -2.02 27.29 -11.56
CA GLY A 11 -1.29 28.55 -11.44
C GLY A 11 -1.34 29.21 -10.05
N ALA A 12 -2.22 28.72 -9.14
CA ALA A 12 -2.29 29.15 -7.74
C ALA A 12 -1.59 28.16 -6.78
N ASN A 13 -0.76 27.27 -7.31
CA ASN A 13 -0.01 26.26 -6.56
C ASN A 13 -0.89 25.28 -5.78
N LYS A 14 -2.11 25.01 -6.29
CA LYS A 14 -3.05 24.04 -5.72
C LYS A 14 -3.10 22.79 -6.58
N LEU A 15 -3.21 21.64 -5.94
CA LEU A 15 -3.29 20.33 -6.55
C LEU A 15 -4.62 20.17 -7.29
N VAL A 16 -4.56 19.82 -8.57
CA VAL A 16 -5.74 19.56 -9.41
C VAL A 16 -5.83 18.11 -9.86
N GLU A 17 -4.69 17.42 -9.90
CA GLU A 17 -4.61 16.04 -10.36
C GLU A 17 -3.39 15.34 -9.75
N ILE A 18 -3.51 14.02 -9.58
CA ILE A 18 -2.39 13.14 -9.21
C ILE A 18 -2.27 12.08 -10.30
N GLU A 19 -1.05 11.85 -10.79
CA GLU A 19 -0.70 10.68 -11.58
C GLU A 19 0.19 9.80 -10.70
N ALA A 20 -0.20 8.53 -10.51
CA ALA A 20 0.45 7.61 -9.60
C ALA A 20 0.76 6.30 -10.30
N ASP A 21 2.01 5.92 -10.32
CA ASP A 21 2.54 4.67 -10.85
C ASP A 21 2.94 3.74 -9.71
N TRP A 22 2.29 2.57 -9.66
CA TRP A 22 2.53 1.52 -8.69
C TRP A 22 3.18 0.33 -9.40
N THR A 23 4.47 0.13 -9.18
CA THR A 23 5.25 -0.91 -9.86
C THR A 23 5.46 -2.11 -8.96
N VAL A 24 4.81 -3.23 -9.29
CA VAL A 24 5.04 -4.51 -8.62
C VAL A 24 6.37 -5.10 -9.09
N ARG A 25 7.32 -5.31 -8.18
CA ARG A 25 8.64 -5.86 -8.49
C ARG A 25 8.79 -7.33 -8.14
N ALA A 26 8.12 -7.74 -7.07
CA ALA A 26 8.23 -9.10 -6.55
C ALA A 26 6.98 -9.48 -5.75
N ILE A 27 6.70 -10.78 -5.68
CA ILE A 27 5.60 -11.34 -4.91
C ILE A 27 6.15 -12.51 -4.09
N GLY A 28 6.21 -12.28 -2.78
CA GLY A 28 6.51 -13.34 -1.81
C GLY A 28 5.23 -13.98 -1.26
N ALA A 29 5.37 -14.97 -0.38
CA ALA A 29 4.30 -15.64 0.37
C ALA A 29 3.19 -16.32 -0.44
N GLY A 30 3.02 -16.10 -1.74
CA GLY A 30 2.08 -16.79 -2.63
C GLY A 30 0.60 -16.48 -2.38
N TYR A 31 0.27 -15.33 -1.81
CA TYR A 31 -1.10 -14.86 -1.61
C TYR A 31 -1.58 -13.95 -2.74
N GLU A 32 -2.87 -14.09 -3.10
CA GLU A 32 -3.56 -13.19 -4.04
C GLU A 32 -3.88 -11.85 -3.37
N ASN A 33 -2.85 -11.06 -3.06
CA ASN A 33 -3.03 -9.78 -2.40
C ASN A 33 -3.51 -8.70 -3.36
N GLY A 34 -4.42 -7.84 -2.89
CA GLY A 34 -4.71 -6.57 -3.54
C GLY A 34 -3.90 -5.44 -2.91
N PHE A 35 -3.91 -4.27 -3.57
CA PHE A 35 -3.21 -3.07 -3.12
C PHE A 35 -4.08 -1.83 -3.30
N GLY A 36 -4.06 -0.98 -2.29
CA GLY A 36 -4.74 0.31 -2.30
C GLY A 36 -4.05 1.34 -1.41
N TYR A 37 -4.62 2.52 -1.39
CA TYR A 37 -4.18 3.62 -0.55
C TYR A 37 -5.35 4.54 -0.21
N SER A 38 -5.27 5.19 0.95
CA SER A 38 -6.27 6.16 1.40
C SER A 38 -5.64 7.53 1.60
N PHE A 39 -6.38 8.57 1.31
CA PHE A 39 -6.03 9.95 1.63
C PHE A 39 -6.66 10.30 2.98
N ASP A 40 -5.89 10.17 4.05
CA ASP A 40 -6.37 10.35 5.43
C ASP A 40 -7.05 11.72 5.60
N GLY A 41 -8.31 11.73 6.04
CA GLY A 41 -9.12 12.95 6.26
C GLY A 41 -9.65 13.62 4.99
N LEU A 42 -9.45 13.05 3.82
CA LEU A 42 -9.96 13.61 2.56
C LEU A 42 -11.28 12.94 2.15
N SER A 43 -12.36 13.71 2.04
CA SER A 43 -13.65 13.17 1.63
C SER A 43 -13.62 12.59 0.21
N PRO A 44 -14.24 11.41 -0.03
CA PRO A 44 -14.41 10.83 -1.37
C PRO A 44 -15.06 11.80 -2.39
N SER A 45 -15.89 12.72 -1.93
CA SER A 45 -16.63 13.67 -2.78
C SER A 45 -15.76 14.74 -3.44
N VAL A 46 -14.53 14.96 -2.97
CA VAL A 46 -13.60 15.92 -3.60
C VAL A 46 -12.90 15.35 -4.81
N ILE A 47 -13.05 14.05 -5.08
CA ILE A 47 -12.52 13.37 -6.26
C ILE A 47 -13.61 13.30 -7.33
N THR A 48 -13.30 13.77 -8.52
CA THR A 48 -14.21 13.69 -9.69
C THR A 48 -14.09 12.35 -10.39
N SER A 49 -12.86 11.85 -10.53
CA SER A 49 -12.63 10.58 -11.20
C SER A 49 -11.30 9.95 -10.77
N VAL A 50 -11.31 8.63 -10.72
CA VAL A 50 -10.12 7.78 -10.66
C VAL A 50 -10.16 6.83 -11.84
N ASN A 51 -9.07 6.76 -12.59
CA ASN A 51 -8.91 5.86 -13.73
C ASN A 51 -7.66 4.99 -13.52
N GLY A 52 -7.58 3.84 -14.20
CA GLY A 52 -6.39 2.99 -14.18
C GLY A 52 -6.42 1.88 -13.13
N HIS A 53 -7.60 1.53 -12.60
CA HIS A 53 -7.75 0.32 -11.78
C HIS A 53 -7.47 -0.95 -12.59
N ASN A 54 -6.83 -1.92 -11.96
CA ASN A 54 -6.64 -3.26 -12.53
C ASN A 54 -7.40 -4.29 -11.67
N PHE A 55 -8.66 -4.54 -12.00
CA PHE A 55 -9.52 -5.48 -11.28
C PHE A 55 -9.80 -6.73 -12.11
N SER A 56 -9.57 -7.87 -11.49
CA SER A 56 -9.82 -9.19 -12.07
C SER A 56 -10.80 -10.02 -11.24
N LYS A 57 -10.95 -9.69 -9.96
CA LYS A 57 -11.91 -10.30 -9.04
C LYS A 57 -13.11 -9.36 -8.87
N ASN A 58 -14.25 -9.89 -8.52
CA ASN A 58 -15.45 -9.09 -8.25
C ASN A 58 -15.62 -8.84 -6.74
N ILE A 59 -14.57 -8.29 -6.11
CA ILE A 59 -14.52 -8.08 -4.65
C ILE A 59 -14.48 -6.59 -4.28
N ILE A 60 -14.18 -5.71 -5.23
CA ILE A 60 -14.14 -4.26 -5.01
C ILE A 60 -15.43 -3.62 -5.54
N THR A 61 -16.01 -2.75 -4.75
CA THR A 61 -17.15 -1.91 -5.17
C THR A 61 -16.72 -0.46 -5.19
N ASN A 62 -16.71 0.15 -6.36
CA ASN A 62 -16.41 1.57 -6.52
C ASN A 62 -17.69 2.40 -6.64
N ALA A 63 -17.64 3.62 -6.11
CA ALA A 63 -18.58 4.69 -6.43
C ALA A 63 -18.38 5.15 -7.90
N SER A 64 -19.29 5.97 -8.40
CA SER A 64 -19.25 6.43 -9.79
C SER A 64 -18.02 7.25 -10.18
N ASN A 65 -17.31 7.80 -9.20
CA ASN A 65 -16.06 8.53 -9.38
C ASN A 65 -14.79 7.64 -9.29
N GLY A 66 -14.94 6.32 -9.12
CA GLY A 66 -13.85 5.37 -9.04
C GLY A 66 -13.20 5.22 -7.66
N VAL A 67 -13.64 5.98 -6.66
CA VAL A 67 -13.23 5.79 -5.26
C VAL A 67 -13.96 4.58 -4.68
N GLU A 68 -13.33 3.81 -3.79
CA GLU A 68 -13.97 2.68 -3.15
C GLU A 68 -15.20 3.12 -2.34
N ALA A 69 -16.32 2.41 -2.53
CA ALA A 69 -17.57 2.73 -1.85
C ALA A 69 -17.53 2.29 -0.37
N GLY A 70 -18.28 3.00 0.47
CA GLY A 70 -18.38 2.67 1.90
C GLY A 70 -17.26 3.23 2.77
N GLN A 71 -16.42 4.09 2.22
CA GLN A 71 -15.30 4.73 2.91
C GLN A 71 -15.65 6.17 3.32
N SER A 72 -15.25 6.59 4.52
CA SER A 72 -15.30 7.98 4.97
C SER A 72 -14.18 8.81 4.35
N ASP A 73 -13.00 8.21 4.21
CA ASP A 73 -11.84 8.79 3.55
C ASP A 73 -11.71 8.30 2.10
N ALA A 74 -11.20 9.14 1.23
CA ALA A 74 -11.01 8.80 -0.18
C ALA A 74 -10.01 7.65 -0.34
N THR A 75 -10.52 6.43 -0.46
CA THR A 75 -9.76 5.20 -0.60
C THR A 75 -9.80 4.71 -2.04
N ILE A 76 -8.64 4.40 -2.59
CA ILE A 76 -8.47 3.98 -3.98
C ILE A 76 -7.79 2.62 -4.01
N ILE A 77 -8.37 1.67 -4.72
CA ILE A 77 -7.76 0.37 -4.96
C ILE A 77 -7.08 0.40 -6.32
N ALA A 78 -5.79 0.10 -6.36
CA ALA A 78 -5.04 0.04 -7.60
C ALA A 78 -5.25 -1.28 -8.33
N PHE A 79 -5.16 -2.39 -7.60
CA PHE A 79 -5.45 -3.73 -8.12
C PHE A 79 -6.01 -4.63 -7.01
N ASP A 80 -6.81 -5.62 -7.40
CA ASP A 80 -7.46 -6.55 -6.47
C ASP A 80 -6.78 -7.94 -6.41
N ASN A 81 -5.83 -8.21 -7.32
CA ASN A 81 -5.04 -9.44 -7.31
C ASN A 81 -3.67 -9.20 -7.95
N VAL A 82 -2.62 -9.31 -7.17
CA VAL A 82 -1.24 -9.07 -7.62
C VAL A 82 -0.78 -10.03 -8.71
N PHE A 83 -1.31 -11.26 -8.78
CA PHE A 83 -0.96 -12.23 -9.83
C PHE A 83 -1.59 -11.94 -11.20
N ASP A 84 -2.61 -11.07 -11.24
CA ASP A 84 -3.17 -10.59 -12.51
C ASP A 84 -2.44 -9.30 -12.99
N VAL A 85 -1.71 -8.64 -12.09
CA VAL A 85 -0.77 -7.55 -12.44
C VAL A 85 0.54 -8.15 -12.93
N MET A 86 1.17 -9.01 -12.13
CA MET A 86 2.45 -9.66 -12.45
C MET A 86 2.21 -11.16 -12.70
N PRO A 87 2.12 -11.60 -13.97
CA PRO A 87 1.79 -12.98 -14.30
C PRO A 87 2.78 -13.98 -13.70
N ASN A 88 2.23 -15.00 -13.04
CA ASN A 88 3.04 -16.05 -12.43
C ASN A 88 3.70 -16.95 -13.51
N PRO A 89 5.03 -17.08 -13.53
CA PRO A 89 5.75 -17.91 -14.50
C PRO A 89 5.67 -19.42 -14.19
N GLY A 90 4.84 -19.83 -13.22
CA GLY A 90 4.72 -21.23 -12.77
C GLY A 90 5.51 -21.52 -11.49
N THR A 91 6.00 -20.51 -10.81
CA THR A 91 6.69 -20.59 -9.51
C THR A 91 5.74 -20.23 -8.38
N LYS A 92 6.06 -20.62 -7.14
CA LYS A 92 5.26 -20.26 -5.95
C LYS A 92 5.41 -18.77 -5.60
N PHE A 93 6.58 -18.22 -5.83
CA PHE A 93 6.95 -16.83 -5.54
C PHE A 93 7.53 -16.21 -6.81
N ILE A 94 7.44 -14.90 -6.94
CA ILE A 94 7.93 -14.20 -8.13
C ILE A 94 9.05 -13.25 -7.72
N ASN A 95 10.21 -13.40 -8.34
CA ASN A 95 11.41 -12.57 -8.16
C ASN A 95 12.02 -12.58 -6.74
N THR A 96 11.65 -13.52 -5.86
CA THR A 96 12.19 -13.61 -4.49
C THR A 96 13.06 -14.84 -4.28
N VAL A 97 13.10 -15.78 -5.21
CA VAL A 97 13.91 -17.01 -5.11
C VAL A 97 15.03 -17.00 -6.17
N PRO A 98 16.31 -16.98 -5.76
CA PRO A 98 17.43 -17.03 -6.71
C PRO A 98 17.41 -18.29 -7.58
N GLY A 99 17.63 -18.11 -8.88
CA GLY A 99 17.68 -19.20 -9.86
C GLY A 99 16.32 -19.65 -10.40
N GLU A 100 15.21 -19.16 -9.87
CA GLU A 100 13.89 -19.33 -10.51
C GLU A 100 13.67 -18.35 -11.67
N ALA A 101 12.64 -18.62 -12.49
CA ALA A 101 12.29 -17.74 -13.60
C ALA A 101 11.88 -16.35 -13.07
N SER A 102 12.50 -15.31 -13.62
CA SER A 102 12.19 -13.93 -13.27
C SER A 102 11.15 -13.33 -14.22
N VAL A 103 10.37 -12.40 -13.71
CA VAL A 103 9.37 -11.60 -14.44
C VAL A 103 9.78 -10.12 -14.38
N ASN A 104 9.62 -9.41 -15.48
CA ASN A 104 9.83 -7.97 -15.47
C ASN A 104 8.81 -7.29 -14.52
N PRO A 105 9.22 -6.25 -13.80
CA PRO A 105 8.29 -5.44 -13.03
C PRO A 105 7.14 -4.92 -13.89
N VAL A 106 5.95 -4.82 -13.29
CA VAL A 106 4.73 -4.33 -13.98
C VAL A 106 4.14 -3.17 -13.23
N THR A 107 3.82 -2.10 -13.94
CA THR A 107 3.26 -0.87 -13.39
C THR A 107 1.77 -0.80 -13.62
N VAL A 108 1.03 -0.42 -12.60
CA VAL A 108 -0.38 0.01 -12.65
C VAL A 108 -0.38 1.53 -12.50
N SER A 109 -0.75 2.21 -13.58
CA SER A 109 -0.81 3.69 -13.63
C SER A 109 -2.22 4.17 -13.33
N GLN A 110 -2.34 5.08 -12.38
CA GLN A 110 -3.62 5.68 -11.99
C GLN A 110 -3.59 7.19 -12.16
N LYS A 111 -4.76 7.73 -12.49
CA LYS A 111 -4.99 9.17 -12.60
C LYS A 111 -6.17 9.58 -11.74
N ILE A 112 -5.93 10.48 -10.81
CA ILE A 112 -6.90 11.00 -9.85
C ILE A 112 -7.15 12.48 -10.18
N THR A 113 -8.40 12.85 -10.47
CA THR A 113 -8.77 14.25 -10.77
C THR A 113 -9.67 14.79 -9.66
N PHE A 114 -9.34 15.96 -9.13
CA PHE A 114 -10.12 16.61 -8.09
C PHE A 114 -11.25 17.48 -8.65
N SER A 115 -12.37 17.56 -7.93
CA SER A 115 -13.53 18.39 -8.29
C SER A 115 -13.26 19.89 -8.12
N SER A 116 -12.31 20.24 -7.27
CA SER A 116 -11.79 21.58 -7.06
C SER A 116 -10.33 21.51 -6.63
N PRO A 117 -9.52 22.56 -6.89
CA PRO A 117 -8.11 22.56 -6.51
C PRO A 117 -7.89 22.40 -5.01
N GLN A 118 -7.13 21.39 -4.60
CA GLN A 118 -6.86 21.03 -3.21
C GLN A 118 -5.55 21.68 -2.70
N ILE A 119 -5.44 21.86 -1.40
CA ILE A 119 -4.18 22.23 -0.74
C ILE A 119 -3.37 20.93 -0.54
N GLN A 120 -2.12 20.90 -1.00
CA GLN A 120 -1.29 19.69 -0.94
C GLN A 120 -1.22 19.09 0.47
N SER A 121 -1.07 19.91 1.51
CA SER A 121 -1.00 19.45 2.90
C SER A 121 -2.28 18.79 3.41
N GLN A 122 -3.43 19.00 2.74
CA GLN A 122 -4.69 18.34 3.07
C GLN A 122 -4.83 16.97 2.39
N VAL A 123 -4.11 16.76 1.30
CA VAL A 123 -4.08 15.49 0.58
C VAL A 123 -3.02 14.53 1.16
N GLY A 124 -1.98 15.09 1.78
CA GLY A 124 -0.87 14.34 2.34
C GLY A 124 0.25 14.09 1.32
N LEU A 125 1.20 13.26 1.71
CA LEU A 125 2.36 12.88 0.90
C LEU A 125 2.35 11.39 0.54
N PRO A 126 2.85 11.01 -0.66
CA PRO A 126 3.04 9.61 -1.01
C PRO A 126 3.93 8.86 0.02
N PRO A 127 3.71 7.58 0.20
CA PRO A 127 2.71 6.72 -0.44
C PRO A 127 1.31 6.85 0.16
N TYR A 128 0.99 7.96 0.84
CA TYR A 128 -0.29 8.17 1.54
C TYR A 128 -0.48 7.13 2.65
N ASN A 129 -1.69 6.64 2.86
CA ASN A 129 -1.96 5.50 3.70
C ASN A 129 -2.07 4.25 2.81
N ALA A 130 -0.91 3.77 2.32
CA ALA A 130 -0.82 2.61 1.46
C ALA A 130 -1.02 1.31 2.25
N PHE A 131 -1.73 0.35 1.65
CA PHE A 131 -2.01 -0.94 2.26
C PHE A 131 -2.17 -2.06 1.22
N ILE A 132 -2.01 -3.28 1.71
CA ILE A 132 -2.48 -4.48 1.01
C ILE A 132 -3.70 -5.04 1.73
N PHE A 133 -4.57 -5.75 1.00
CA PHE A 133 -5.54 -6.64 1.59
C PHE A 133 -5.23 -8.07 1.17
N VAL A 134 -5.32 -8.99 2.13
CA VAL A 134 -4.66 -10.29 2.03
C VAL A 134 -5.59 -11.31 1.38
N ASN A 135 -5.09 -11.97 0.32
CA ASN A 135 -5.72 -13.14 -0.31
C ASN A 135 -7.18 -12.93 -0.75
N GLY A 136 -7.48 -11.76 -1.29
CA GLY A 136 -8.82 -11.40 -1.76
C GLY A 136 -9.84 -11.10 -0.65
N ASP A 137 -9.43 -11.12 0.62
CA ASP A 137 -10.27 -10.70 1.74
C ASP A 137 -10.09 -9.19 1.96
N ARG A 138 -11.07 -8.41 1.48
CA ARG A 138 -11.00 -6.94 1.53
C ARG A 138 -10.94 -6.40 2.97
N GLY A 139 -11.47 -7.14 3.93
CA GLY A 139 -11.42 -6.76 5.34
C GLY A 139 -10.09 -7.05 6.04
N ARG A 140 -9.23 -7.85 5.45
CA ARG A 140 -7.92 -8.20 6.04
C ARG A 140 -6.83 -7.29 5.51
N GLU A 141 -6.69 -6.12 6.11
CA GLU A 141 -5.75 -5.07 5.70
C GLU A 141 -4.42 -5.14 6.44
N VAL A 142 -3.34 -4.77 5.74
CA VAL A 142 -2.03 -4.50 6.34
C VAL A 142 -1.53 -3.15 5.80
N HIS A 143 -1.47 -2.17 6.68
CA HIS A 143 -0.98 -0.81 6.39
C HIS A 143 0.46 -0.61 6.85
N LEU A 144 1.02 0.52 6.50
CA LEU A 144 2.23 1.03 7.13
C LEU A 144 1.99 1.25 8.64
N ALA A 145 3.03 1.09 9.44
CA ALA A 145 2.93 1.27 10.89
C ALA A 145 2.35 2.65 11.26
N ASP A 146 1.52 2.68 12.31
CA ASP A 146 0.85 3.87 12.84
C ASP A 146 -0.13 4.54 11.86
N LYS A 147 -0.52 3.85 10.80
CA LYS A 147 -1.62 4.25 9.92
C LYS A 147 -2.93 3.60 10.38
N MET A 148 -4.03 4.36 10.29
CA MET A 148 -5.35 3.82 10.62
C MET A 148 -5.86 2.91 9.50
N PRO A 149 -6.59 1.82 9.84
CA PRO A 149 -7.27 1.00 8.84
C PRO A 149 -8.36 1.79 8.13
N THR A 150 -8.81 1.26 6.99
CA THR A 150 -10.00 1.82 6.32
C THR A 150 -11.30 1.41 7.03
N ASP A 151 -12.43 2.01 6.63
CA ASP A 151 -13.74 1.66 7.20
C ASP A 151 -14.18 0.20 6.89
N LEU A 152 -13.58 -0.42 5.88
CA LEU A 152 -13.88 -1.79 5.49
C LEU A 152 -12.99 -2.83 6.19
N ALA A 153 -12.02 -2.41 6.99
CA ALA A 153 -11.17 -3.33 7.74
C ALA A 153 -11.99 -4.11 8.77
N ASP A 154 -11.80 -5.42 8.82
CA ASP A 154 -12.44 -6.27 9.84
C ASP A 154 -11.59 -6.30 11.12
N ALA A 155 -12.11 -5.66 12.17
CA ALA A 155 -11.46 -5.57 13.47
C ALA A 155 -11.16 -6.95 14.12
N ASN A 156 -11.76 -8.03 13.65
CA ASN A 156 -11.48 -9.39 14.14
C ASN A 156 -10.05 -9.85 13.78
N TYR A 157 -9.40 -9.21 12.80
CA TYR A 157 -8.02 -9.53 12.45
C TYR A 157 -6.98 -8.84 13.35
N PHE A 158 -7.36 -7.81 14.11
CA PHE A 158 -6.43 -7.10 14.97
C PHE A 158 -6.08 -7.91 16.22
N GLY A 159 -4.83 -7.78 16.66
CA GLY A 159 -4.31 -8.49 17.83
C GLY A 159 -4.08 -10.00 17.64
N GLN A 160 -4.08 -10.49 16.40
CA GLN A 160 -3.86 -11.90 16.08
C GLN A 160 -2.46 -12.15 15.48
N GLU A 161 -1.98 -13.39 15.59
CA GLU A 161 -0.73 -13.85 14.95
C GLU A 161 0.50 -12.96 15.24
N GLY A 162 0.54 -12.31 16.40
CA GLY A 162 1.65 -11.43 16.82
C GLY A 162 1.42 -9.95 16.51
N ASP A 163 0.32 -9.60 15.86
CA ASP A 163 -0.12 -8.22 15.74
C ASP A 163 -0.53 -7.66 17.12
N ALA A 164 -0.15 -6.41 17.40
CA ALA A 164 -0.51 -5.70 18.63
C ALA A 164 -1.33 -4.44 18.36
N THR A 165 -2.04 -4.41 17.24
CA THR A 165 -2.89 -3.29 16.85
C THR A 165 -3.92 -2.96 17.93
N ASP A 166 -3.89 -1.72 18.39
CA ASP A 166 -4.88 -1.11 19.28
C ASP A 166 -5.32 0.25 18.73
N LEU A 167 -6.51 0.29 18.16
CA LEU A 167 -7.06 1.49 17.53
C LEU A 167 -7.28 2.65 18.51
N ASN A 168 -7.45 2.36 19.82
CA ASN A 168 -7.68 3.40 20.81
C ASN A 168 -6.42 4.19 21.16
N SER A 169 -5.26 3.58 20.98
CA SER A 169 -3.95 4.20 21.21
C SER A 169 -3.23 4.59 19.92
N GLU A 170 -3.88 4.41 18.76
CA GLU A 170 -3.28 4.60 17.43
C GLU A 170 -1.99 3.77 17.22
N TYR A 171 -1.84 2.68 17.97
CA TYR A 171 -0.75 1.74 17.81
C TYR A 171 -1.19 0.65 16.85
N THR A 172 -0.86 0.81 15.58
CA THR A 172 -1.41 -0.03 14.52
C THR A 172 -0.33 -0.68 13.65
N TYR A 173 -0.64 -1.86 13.15
CA TYR A 173 0.17 -2.63 12.19
C TYR A 173 1.63 -2.86 12.64
N LYS A 174 1.77 -3.15 13.92
CA LYS A 174 3.05 -3.49 14.56
C LYS A 174 2.88 -4.66 15.53
N THR A 175 4.00 -5.37 15.77
CA THR A 175 4.10 -6.32 16.87
C THR A 175 4.18 -5.58 18.22
N ALA A 176 3.99 -6.30 19.34
CA ALA A 176 4.14 -5.74 20.69
C ALA A 176 5.55 -5.15 20.97
N ASN A 177 6.55 -5.54 20.19
CA ASN A 177 7.92 -5.02 20.29
C ASN A 177 8.20 -3.88 19.27
N GLY A 178 7.17 -3.35 18.60
CA GLY A 178 7.29 -2.23 17.67
C GLY A 178 7.79 -2.58 16.27
N LEU A 179 7.89 -3.85 15.90
CA LEU A 179 8.24 -4.24 14.53
C LEU A 179 7.04 -4.04 13.60
N PRO A 180 7.18 -3.28 12.51
CA PRO A 180 6.09 -3.01 11.57
C PRO A 180 5.76 -4.23 10.71
N TRP A 181 4.51 -4.35 10.27
CA TRP A 181 4.09 -5.34 9.28
C TRP A 181 4.38 -4.91 7.83
N ALA A 182 4.46 -3.61 7.59
CA ALA A 182 4.84 -3.04 6.31
C ALA A 182 5.84 -1.90 6.51
N ILE A 183 6.74 -1.72 5.56
CA ILE A 183 7.76 -0.67 5.58
C ILE A 183 7.68 0.15 4.30
N ASN A 184 7.99 1.45 4.43
CA ASN A 184 8.23 2.34 3.31
C ASN A 184 9.68 2.82 3.36
N ILE A 185 10.39 2.69 2.26
CA ILE A 185 11.80 3.10 2.13
C ILE A 185 11.88 4.03 0.94
N SER A 186 12.47 5.21 1.14
CA SER A 186 12.56 6.27 0.13
C SER A 186 13.59 6.02 -0.97
N GLU A 187 14.45 5.03 -0.79
CA GLU A 187 15.52 4.69 -1.71
C GLU A 187 15.39 3.25 -2.21
N SER A 188 16.27 2.86 -3.14
CA SER A 188 16.31 1.51 -3.66
C SER A 188 16.60 0.51 -2.54
N PHE A 189 15.79 -0.53 -2.45
CA PHE A 189 15.90 -1.57 -1.43
C PHE A 189 15.98 -2.94 -2.06
N ASP A 190 17.03 -3.68 -1.71
CA ASP A 190 17.17 -5.08 -2.08
C ASP A 190 16.37 -5.94 -1.10
N TYR A 191 15.15 -6.33 -1.48
CA TYR A 191 14.33 -7.18 -0.62
C TYR A 191 15.00 -8.53 -0.36
N PRO A 192 14.88 -9.10 0.88
CA PRO A 192 15.45 -10.40 1.20
C PRO A 192 14.92 -11.50 0.28
N VAL A 193 15.78 -12.49 0.01
CA VAL A 193 15.32 -13.70 -0.68
C VAL A 193 14.30 -14.45 0.19
N GLU A 194 13.40 -15.17 -0.47
CA GLU A 194 12.36 -15.93 0.22
C GLU A 194 12.96 -16.85 1.30
N TYR A 195 12.24 -17.02 2.41
CA TYR A 195 12.65 -17.78 3.61
C TYR A 195 13.84 -17.19 4.38
N THR A 196 14.39 -16.05 4.00
CA THR A 196 15.42 -15.36 4.79
C THR A 196 14.77 -14.32 5.68
N PRO A 197 14.83 -14.47 7.01
CA PRO A 197 14.35 -13.43 7.91
C PRO A 197 15.05 -12.10 7.65
N ILE A 198 14.28 -11.02 7.62
CA ILE A 198 14.81 -9.69 7.27
C ILE A 198 15.96 -9.25 8.20
N ASN A 199 15.91 -9.62 9.48
CA ASN A 199 16.97 -9.31 10.44
C ASN A 199 18.26 -10.15 10.26
N GLN A 200 18.23 -11.16 9.39
CA GLN A 200 19.43 -11.88 8.94
C GLN A 200 20.03 -11.27 7.68
N ALA A 201 19.18 -10.75 6.79
CA ALA A 201 19.62 -10.03 5.60
C ALA A 201 20.17 -8.63 5.99
N TYR A 202 19.49 -7.95 6.91
CA TYR A 202 19.82 -6.61 7.41
C TYR A 202 19.95 -6.64 8.93
N LEU A 203 21.19 -6.73 9.44
CA LEU A 203 21.47 -6.95 10.85
C LEU A 203 20.93 -5.85 11.77
N ASN A 204 20.83 -4.63 11.29
CA ASN A 204 20.32 -3.48 12.03
C ASN A 204 18.82 -3.24 11.85
N PHE A 205 18.13 -4.05 11.04
CA PHE A 205 16.73 -3.86 10.69
C PHE A 205 15.82 -3.66 11.91
N THR A 206 15.97 -4.50 12.93
CA THR A 206 15.14 -4.41 14.15
C THR A 206 15.28 -3.05 14.83
N SER A 207 16.51 -2.55 14.99
CA SER A 207 16.76 -1.25 15.63
C SER A 207 16.28 -0.08 14.75
N TRP A 208 16.46 -0.17 13.44
CA TRP A 208 15.96 0.78 12.48
C TRP A 208 14.43 0.85 12.52
N ALA A 209 13.75 -0.28 12.44
CA ALA A 209 12.29 -0.36 12.39
C ALA A 209 11.63 0.15 13.68
N ILE A 210 12.13 -0.26 14.86
CA ILE A 210 11.61 0.18 16.17
C ILE A 210 11.81 1.68 16.38
N SER A 211 12.88 2.25 15.83
CA SER A 211 13.14 3.69 15.92
C SER A 211 12.33 4.54 14.92
N GLY A 212 11.46 3.93 14.10
CA GLY A 212 10.78 4.61 13.00
C GLY A 212 11.73 5.13 11.93
N GLY A 213 12.83 4.42 11.68
CA GLY A 213 13.84 4.78 10.68
C GLY A 213 14.87 5.81 11.14
N SER A 214 14.86 6.24 12.41
CA SER A 214 15.78 7.27 12.91
C SER A 214 17.16 6.72 13.33
N SER A 215 17.28 5.43 13.56
CA SER A 215 18.56 4.75 13.86
C SER A 215 18.99 3.95 12.64
N TYR A 216 20.29 3.98 12.32
CA TYR A 216 20.86 3.25 11.16
C TYR A 216 20.15 3.61 9.84
N ALA A 217 19.93 4.90 9.62
CA ALA A 217 19.32 5.43 8.40
C ALA A 217 20.28 5.49 7.20
N ASP A 218 21.58 5.20 7.40
CA ASP A 218 22.66 5.25 6.41
C ASP A 218 22.88 3.91 5.72
#